data_2c687dde6aa33c9c14d91608956d5470
#
_entry.id   2c687dde6aa33c9c14d91608956d5470
#
_cell.length_a   1.000
_cell.length_b   1.000
_cell.length_c   1.000
_cell.angle_alpha   90.00
_cell.angle_beta   90.00
_cell.angle_gamma   90.00
#
_symmetry.space_group_name_H-M   'P 1'
#
loop_
_entity.id
_entity.type
_entity.pdbx_description
1 polymer ?
#
loop_
_entity_poly.entity_id
_entity_poly.type
_entity_poly.pdbx_seq_one_letter_code
_entity_poly.pdbx_strand_id
1 'polypeptide(L)'
;MKKKVFASLLIGAMAAAALSGCSSSGNKAETSEPAKTEAVSEGATETEPAKAGEENTGNLVDGKYTIGIGQFAVHGSLDNCREGFIQGLAEEGFVEGENLTILYENANADGGTSSQIITNFISKKADLICGIATPIAQSAYSAARKTGTPVIYTAVTDPVMAELANADGSPVGEVTGTSDKLPVTEQLQMIREVLPDAKKIGIMYSTSEVNSLSTIEEYKAAAPEYGFEIVESGVSSAADVPLAADQLVQKVDCINNLTDNTVVSSLQVVLDAANKKGIPYSAVRWSRSKSAVLHLKALIMWLLEDRPDRWPPKY
;
A
#
# COMPACT_ATOMS: atom_id res chain seq x y z
N MET A 1 25.07 -5.07 55.62
CA MET A 1 24.72 -4.10 56.67
C MET A 1 23.66 -3.15 56.15
N LYS A 2 22.48 -3.20 56.81
CA LYS A 2 21.51 -2.15 57.11
C LYS A 2 21.03 -1.24 55.94
N LYS A 3 19.77 -1.43 55.42
CA LYS A 3 18.45 -0.91 55.88
C LYS A 3 18.31 0.61 55.73
N LYS A 4 17.30 1.06 54.95
CA LYS A 4 15.92 1.55 55.31
C LYS A 4 15.32 2.21 54.03
N VAL A 5 14.24 1.83 53.46
CA VAL A 5 12.79 2.02 53.72
C VAL A 5 12.43 3.43 54.18
N PHE A 6 11.69 4.16 53.35
CA PHE A 6 10.59 5.02 53.76
C PHE A 6 9.52 5.13 52.65
N ALA A 7 8.33 4.67 53.00
CA ALA A 7 7.07 4.91 52.33
C ALA A 7 6.44 6.18 52.93
N SER A 8 5.71 6.93 52.17
CA SER A 8 4.65 7.80 52.69
C SER A 8 3.56 8.01 51.63
N LEU A 9 2.44 7.49 51.96
CA LEU A 9 1.10 7.66 51.47
C LEU A 9 0.58 9.07 51.84
N LEU A 10 -0.17 9.73 51.00
CA LEU A 10 -1.22 10.67 51.43
C LEU A 10 -2.37 10.74 50.41
N ILE A 11 -3.53 10.42 50.95
CA ILE A 11 -4.90 10.41 50.41
C ILE A 11 -5.56 11.77 50.66
N GLY A 12 -6.49 12.16 49.80
CA GLY A 12 -7.46 13.23 50.06
C GLY A 12 -8.09 13.69 48.74
N ALA A 13 -9.17 13.28 48.32
CA ALA A 13 -10.61 13.23 48.62
C ALA A 13 -11.32 14.58 48.35
N MET A 14 -12.29 14.47 47.41
CA MET A 14 -13.61 15.11 47.31
C MET A 14 -13.76 16.62 47.19
N ALA A 15 -14.49 17.12 46.18
CA ALA A 15 -15.92 17.40 46.30
C ALA A 15 -16.56 17.86 44.98
N ALA A 16 -17.75 17.36 44.74
CA ALA A 16 -18.71 17.74 43.71
C ALA A 16 -19.48 18.99 44.10
N ALA A 17 -19.92 19.78 43.13
CA ALA A 17 -21.15 20.57 43.29
C ALA A 17 -21.77 20.84 41.89
N ALA A 18 -23.03 20.54 41.86
CA ALA A 18 -23.96 20.60 40.73
C ALA A 18 -24.78 21.91 40.75
N LEU A 19 -25.46 22.12 39.63
CA LEU A 19 -26.79 22.73 39.43
C LEU A 19 -26.91 24.19 39.05
N SER A 20 -27.46 24.30 37.84
CA SER A 20 -28.70 25.02 37.45
C SER A 20 -28.70 26.52 37.23
N GLY A 21 -29.33 26.88 36.12
CA GLY A 21 -29.87 28.20 35.91
C GLY A 21 -30.32 28.46 34.46
N CYS A 22 -31.56 28.14 34.13
CA CYS A 22 -32.33 28.67 32.99
C CYS A 22 -32.59 30.17 33.11
N SER A 23 -32.61 30.92 31.99
CA SER A 23 -33.66 31.89 31.63
C SER A 23 -33.26 32.71 30.40
N SER A 24 -33.87 32.56 29.21
CA SER A 24 -34.98 33.26 28.62
C SER A 24 -34.85 34.80 28.54
N SER A 25 -34.82 35.26 27.26
CA SER A 25 -35.48 36.49 26.72
C SER A 25 -34.62 37.00 25.53
N GLY A 26 -34.96 37.03 24.24
CA GLY A 26 -36.14 37.61 23.63
C GLY A 26 -35.87 39.05 23.17
N ASN A 27 -35.47 39.26 21.89
CA ASN A 27 -36.12 40.21 21.01
C ASN A 27 -35.54 40.28 19.59
N LYS A 28 -36.41 40.06 18.60
CA LYS A 28 -36.79 40.85 17.39
C LYS A 28 -35.69 41.40 16.48
N ALA A 29 -35.65 40.83 15.34
CA ALA A 29 -35.92 41.30 13.98
C ALA A 29 -35.46 42.72 13.59
N GLU A 30 -34.59 42.77 12.58
CA GLU A 30 -34.72 43.76 11.50
C GLU A 30 -34.26 43.19 10.17
N THR A 31 -35.09 43.35 9.18
CA THR A 31 -35.07 42.95 7.79
C THR A 31 -34.21 43.91 6.97
N SER A 32 -33.35 43.38 6.12
CA SER A 32 -32.98 44.07 4.86
C SER A 32 -32.46 43.08 3.82
N GLU A 33 -33.25 42.83 2.81
CA GLU A 33 -32.98 42.29 1.51
C GLU A 33 -32.73 43.42 0.51
N PRO A 34 -32.29 43.16 -0.76
CA PRO A 34 -31.18 42.36 -1.28
C PRO A 34 -30.28 43.18 -2.24
N ALA A 35 -29.10 42.66 -2.50
CA ALA A 35 -28.32 43.07 -3.69
C ALA A 35 -28.08 41.84 -4.58
N LYS A 36 -28.70 41.87 -5.76
CA LYS A 36 -28.43 40.96 -6.88
C LYS A 36 -26.99 41.12 -7.34
N THR A 37 -26.29 40.01 -7.42
CA THR A 37 -25.13 39.88 -8.30
C THR A 37 -25.31 38.58 -9.12
N GLU A 38 -25.14 38.73 -10.42
CA GLU A 38 -25.43 37.74 -11.46
C GLU A 38 -24.54 36.49 -11.31
N ALA A 39 -25.16 35.34 -11.43
CA ALA A 39 -24.52 34.06 -11.49
C ALA A 39 -23.90 33.87 -12.89
N VAL A 40 -22.58 33.67 -12.95
CA VAL A 40 -21.92 33.05 -14.07
C VAL A 40 -21.99 31.54 -13.85
N SER A 41 -22.77 30.88 -14.71
CA SER A 41 -22.94 29.44 -14.81
C SER A 41 -21.68 28.86 -15.43
N GLU A 42 -20.81 28.24 -14.65
CA GLU A 42 -19.89 27.22 -15.16
C GLU A 42 -20.41 25.85 -14.81
N GLY A 43 -20.64 25.06 -15.85
CA GLY A 43 -21.28 23.77 -15.78
C GLY A 43 -20.48 22.77 -14.95
N ALA A 44 -21.02 22.41 -13.80
CA ALA A 44 -20.66 21.19 -13.13
C ALA A 44 -21.29 20.04 -13.91
N THR A 45 -20.47 19.27 -14.61
CA THR A 45 -20.88 17.98 -15.16
C THR A 45 -21.14 17.06 -13.99
N GLU A 46 -22.41 16.83 -13.68
CA GLU A 46 -22.83 15.73 -12.81
C GLU A 46 -22.32 14.43 -13.41
N THR A 47 -21.37 13.82 -12.72
CA THR A 47 -20.99 12.44 -13.00
C THR A 47 -22.12 11.60 -12.43
N GLU A 48 -22.98 11.07 -13.31
CA GLU A 48 -23.93 10.03 -12.94
C GLU A 48 -23.22 8.91 -12.16
N PRO A 49 -23.81 8.36 -11.11
CA PRO A 49 -23.29 7.15 -10.48
C PRO A 49 -23.31 6.05 -11.54
N ALA A 50 -22.14 5.46 -11.77
CA ALA A 50 -21.98 4.33 -12.66
C ALA A 50 -23.05 3.28 -12.31
N LYS A 51 -23.88 2.95 -13.29
CA LYS A 51 -24.85 1.86 -13.19
C LYS A 51 -24.11 0.61 -12.75
N ALA A 52 -24.52 0.08 -11.61
CA ALA A 52 -24.18 -1.27 -11.20
C ALA A 52 -24.70 -2.25 -12.27
N GLY A 53 -23.79 -3.13 -12.73
CA GLY A 53 -24.17 -4.41 -13.31
C GLY A 53 -24.62 -4.37 -14.76
N GLU A 54 -23.68 -4.41 -15.70
CA GLU A 54 -23.83 -5.40 -16.77
C GLU A 54 -23.56 -6.76 -16.11
N GLU A 55 -24.58 -7.60 -16.01
CA GLU A 55 -24.42 -9.00 -15.65
C GLU A 55 -23.42 -9.61 -16.63
N ASN A 56 -22.23 -9.87 -16.13
CA ASN A 56 -21.23 -10.65 -16.87
C ASN A 56 -21.75 -12.10 -16.90
N THR A 57 -22.53 -12.43 -17.92
CA THR A 57 -22.98 -13.79 -18.20
C THR A 57 -21.85 -14.66 -18.78
N GLY A 58 -20.59 -14.39 -18.42
CA GLY A 58 -19.48 -15.27 -18.67
C GLY A 58 -19.77 -16.65 -18.02
N ASN A 59 -19.40 -17.72 -18.67
CA ASN A 59 -19.54 -19.06 -18.09
C ASN A 59 -18.80 -19.09 -16.76
N LEU A 60 -19.54 -19.31 -15.66
CA LEU A 60 -18.95 -19.54 -14.35
C LEU A 60 -18.06 -20.79 -14.40
N VAL A 61 -16.93 -20.73 -13.73
CA VAL A 61 -16.08 -21.90 -13.52
C VAL A 61 -16.79 -22.83 -12.54
N ASP A 62 -16.83 -24.12 -12.87
CA ASP A 62 -17.47 -25.12 -12.01
C ASP A 62 -16.70 -25.27 -10.69
N GLY A 63 -17.47 -25.41 -9.59
CA GLY A 63 -16.90 -25.59 -8.25
C GLY A 63 -17.20 -24.43 -7.31
N LYS A 64 -16.59 -24.51 -6.12
CA LYS A 64 -16.62 -23.43 -5.12
C LYS A 64 -15.19 -23.23 -4.63
N TYR A 65 -14.76 -21.99 -4.64
CA TYR A 65 -13.38 -21.61 -4.34
C TYR A 65 -13.34 -20.60 -3.19
N THR A 66 -12.28 -20.67 -2.40
CA THR A 66 -11.99 -19.73 -1.33
C THR A 66 -10.62 -19.12 -1.57
N ILE A 67 -10.55 -17.80 -1.76
CA ILE A 67 -9.29 -17.09 -2.00
C ILE A 67 -9.03 -16.15 -0.82
N GLY A 68 -7.84 -16.27 -0.21
CA GLY A 68 -7.35 -15.33 0.78
C GLY A 68 -6.64 -14.16 0.11
N ILE A 69 -7.07 -12.94 0.34
CA ILE A 69 -6.39 -11.72 -0.14
C ILE A 69 -5.83 -10.98 1.06
N GLY A 70 -4.50 -11.07 1.22
CA GLY A 70 -3.76 -10.32 2.23
C GLY A 70 -3.15 -9.07 1.62
N GLN A 71 -3.49 -7.90 2.15
CA GLN A 71 -2.92 -6.62 1.75
C GLN A 71 -2.03 -6.08 2.88
N PHE A 72 -0.80 -5.64 2.56
CA PHE A 72 0.14 -5.23 3.59
C PHE A 72 -0.24 -3.91 4.26
N ALA A 73 -0.61 -2.89 3.48
CA ALA A 73 -0.92 -1.56 3.98
C ALA A 73 -2.13 -0.94 3.27
N VAL A 74 -2.72 0.10 3.87
CA VAL A 74 -3.85 0.84 3.28
C VAL A 74 -3.32 2.05 2.54
N HIS A 75 -3.32 1.99 1.21
CA HIS A 75 -3.12 3.14 0.32
C HIS A 75 -3.58 2.82 -1.09
N GLY A 76 -3.92 3.87 -1.86
CA GLY A 76 -4.59 3.73 -3.16
C GLY A 76 -3.89 2.84 -4.19
N SER A 77 -2.55 2.72 -4.15
CA SER A 77 -1.85 1.82 -5.09
C SER A 77 -2.15 0.34 -4.80
N LEU A 78 -2.12 -0.08 -3.53
CA LEU A 78 -2.45 -1.45 -3.15
C LEU A 78 -3.94 -1.74 -3.25
N ASP A 79 -4.80 -0.75 -2.98
CA ASP A 79 -6.24 -0.89 -3.18
C ASP A 79 -6.57 -1.15 -4.65
N ASN A 80 -5.92 -0.41 -5.58
CA ASN A 80 -6.05 -0.65 -7.01
C ASN A 80 -5.55 -2.05 -7.43
N CYS A 81 -4.49 -2.58 -6.81
CA CYS A 81 -4.03 -3.94 -7.06
C CYS A 81 -5.07 -4.97 -6.61
N ARG A 82 -5.66 -4.80 -5.42
CA ARG A 82 -6.73 -5.67 -4.91
C ARG A 82 -7.96 -5.65 -5.84
N GLU A 83 -8.43 -4.46 -6.18
CA GLU A 83 -9.58 -4.29 -7.08
C GLU A 83 -9.33 -4.92 -8.45
N GLY A 84 -8.13 -4.69 -9.02
CA GLY A 84 -7.74 -5.29 -10.28
C GLY A 84 -7.64 -6.81 -10.22
N PHE A 85 -7.19 -7.38 -9.10
CA PHE A 85 -7.17 -8.82 -8.88
C PHE A 85 -8.59 -9.40 -8.84
N ILE A 86 -9.49 -8.81 -8.06
CA ILE A 86 -10.90 -9.23 -7.96
C ILE A 86 -11.60 -9.10 -9.31
N GLN A 87 -11.37 -8.01 -10.04
CA GLN A 87 -11.91 -7.83 -11.38
C GLN A 87 -11.42 -8.91 -12.33
N GLY A 88 -10.11 -9.23 -12.29
CA GLY A 88 -9.53 -10.30 -13.11
C GLY A 88 -10.15 -11.68 -12.82
N LEU A 89 -10.40 -11.98 -11.53
CA LEU A 89 -11.12 -13.19 -11.14
C LEU A 89 -12.53 -13.24 -11.74
N ALA A 90 -13.28 -12.15 -11.63
CA ALA A 90 -14.64 -12.08 -12.18
C ALA A 90 -14.67 -12.23 -13.71
N GLU A 91 -13.71 -11.65 -14.43
CA GLU A 91 -13.56 -11.78 -15.88
C GLU A 91 -13.30 -13.24 -16.31
N GLU A 92 -12.68 -14.03 -15.44
CA GLU A 92 -12.42 -15.46 -15.67
C GLU A 92 -13.54 -16.37 -15.13
N GLY A 93 -14.65 -15.83 -14.67
CA GLY A 93 -15.81 -16.59 -14.21
C GLY A 93 -15.76 -16.98 -12.73
N PHE A 94 -14.86 -16.39 -11.93
CA PHE A 94 -14.85 -16.52 -10.47
C PHE A 94 -15.58 -15.33 -9.85
N VAL A 95 -16.85 -15.50 -9.52
CA VAL A 95 -17.72 -14.41 -9.07
C VAL A 95 -17.99 -14.54 -7.57
N GLU A 96 -17.64 -13.49 -6.82
CA GLU A 96 -17.87 -13.46 -5.38
C GLU A 96 -19.36 -13.59 -5.05
N GLY A 97 -19.68 -14.48 -4.11
CA GLY A 97 -21.06 -14.79 -3.72
C GLY A 97 -21.73 -15.88 -4.56
N GLU A 98 -21.20 -16.25 -5.72
CA GLU A 98 -21.70 -17.34 -6.56
C GLU A 98 -20.82 -18.60 -6.40
N ASN A 99 -19.64 -18.59 -6.98
CA ASN A 99 -18.68 -19.69 -6.91
C ASN A 99 -17.37 -19.34 -6.18
N LEU A 100 -17.21 -18.08 -5.74
CA LEU A 100 -16.04 -17.57 -5.06
C LEU A 100 -16.38 -16.99 -3.68
N THR A 101 -15.56 -17.34 -2.69
CA THR A 101 -15.52 -16.69 -1.38
C THR A 101 -14.19 -15.96 -1.24
N ILE A 102 -14.22 -14.66 -0.97
CA ILE A 102 -13.02 -13.85 -0.73
C ILE A 102 -12.84 -13.65 0.78
N LEU A 103 -11.67 -14.01 1.28
CA LEU A 103 -11.21 -13.70 2.65
C LEU A 103 -10.23 -12.54 2.53
N TYR A 104 -10.67 -11.31 2.79
CA TYR A 104 -9.81 -10.14 2.72
C TYR A 104 -9.42 -9.66 4.11
N GLU A 105 -8.13 -9.42 4.32
CA GLU A 105 -7.58 -8.79 5.52
C GLU A 105 -6.40 -7.87 5.19
N ASN A 106 -6.23 -6.81 6.00
CA ASN A 106 -5.15 -5.84 5.86
C ASN A 106 -4.22 -5.87 7.08
N ALA A 107 -2.92 -5.89 6.84
CA ALA A 107 -1.91 -6.01 7.89
C ALA A 107 -1.54 -4.65 8.53
N ASN A 108 -2.02 -3.53 8.01
CA ASN A 108 -1.73 -2.19 8.51
C ASN A 108 -0.22 -1.91 8.66
N ALA A 109 0.57 -2.35 7.68
CA ALA A 109 2.03 -2.25 7.63
C ALA A 109 2.76 -2.99 8.78
N ASP A 110 2.13 -4.03 9.35
CA ASP A 110 2.73 -4.84 10.43
C ASP A 110 3.02 -6.27 9.97
N GLY A 111 4.28 -6.70 10.10
CA GLY A 111 4.73 -8.02 9.67
C GLY A 111 4.20 -9.16 10.55
N GLY A 112 3.98 -8.91 11.83
CA GLY A 112 3.38 -9.89 12.75
C GLY A 112 1.92 -10.16 12.38
N THR A 113 1.17 -9.10 12.12
CA THR A 113 -0.22 -9.17 11.63
C THR A 113 -0.28 -9.86 10.27
N SER A 114 0.66 -9.58 9.35
CA SER A 114 0.76 -10.31 8.07
C SER A 114 0.82 -11.81 8.27
N SER A 115 1.68 -12.28 9.17
CA SER A 115 1.83 -13.71 9.45
C SER A 115 0.57 -14.33 10.07
N GLN A 116 -0.16 -13.59 10.91
CA GLN A 116 -1.43 -14.04 11.49
C GLN A 116 -2.53 -14.15 10.44
N ILE A 117 -2.65 -13.17 9.55
CA ILE A 117 -3.59 -13.16 8.43
C ILE A 117 -3.40 -14.39 7.56
N ILE A 118 -2.17 -14.66 7.15
CA ILE A 118 -1.88 -15.83 6.30
C ILE A 118 -2.18 -17.15 7.00
N THR A 119 -1.84 -17.25 8.29
CA THR A 119 -2.19 -18.43 9.10
C THR A 119 -3.71 -18.63 9.18
N ASN A 120 -4.47 -17.54 9.30
CA ASN A 120 -5.93 -17.58 9.30
C ASN A 120 -6.48 -18.08 7.95
N PHE A 121 -5.97 -17.59 6.83
CA PHE A 121 -6.39 -18.07 5.50
C PHE A 121 -6.13 -19.56 5.31
N ILE A 122 -4.94 -20.04 5.68
CA ILE A 122 -4.60 -21.47 5.64
C ILE A 122 -5.55 -22.28 6.52
N SER A 123 -5.84 -21.81 7.75
CA SER A 123 -6.75 -22.51 8.66
C SER A 123 -8.18 -22.60 8.14
N LYS A 124 -8.61 -21.62 7.38
CA LYS A 124 -9.89 -21.58 6.66
C LYS A 124 -9.87 -22.34 5.33
N LYS A 125 -8.77 -23.03 5.03
CA LYS A 125 -8.57 -23.84 3.82
C LYS A 125 -8.74 -23.01 2.54
N ALA A 126 -8.12 -21.82 2.49
CA ALA A 126 -8.05 -21.07 1.26
C ALA A 126 -7.37 -21.90 0.16
N ASP A 127 -8.00 -21.98 -1.00
CA ASP A 127 -7.49 -22.71 -2.17
C ASP A 127 -6.32 -21.98 -2.82
N LEU A 128 -6.28 -20.65 -2.66
CA LEU A 128 -5.26 -19.74 -3.16
C LEU A 128 -5.07 -18.60 -2.18
N ILE A 129 -3.83 -18.10 -2.05
CA ILE A 129 -3.53 -16.87 -1.30
C ILE A 129 -2.95 -15.82 -2.24
N CYS A 130 -3.55 -14.63 -2.27
CA CYS A 130 -3.00 -13.45 -2.93
C CYS A 130 -2.32 -12.56 -1.88
N GLY A 131 -1.00 -12.33 -2.03
CA GLY A 131 -0.23 -11.40 -1.22
C GLY A 131 0.01 -10.08 -1.96
N ILE A 132 -0.56 -8.98 -1.45
CA ILE A 132 -0.42 -7.65 -2.06
C ILE A 132 0.62 -6.85 -1.30
N ALA A 133 1.76 -6.61 -1.92
CA ALA A 133 3.03 -6.06 -1.47
C ALA A 133 4.02 -7.10 -0.91
N THR A 134 5.31 -6.76 -0.97
CA THR A 134 6.41 -7.67 -0.66
C THR A 134 6.33 -8.32 0.73
N PRO A 135 6.11 -7.58 1.85
CA PRO A 135 6.18 -8.21 3.17
C PRO A 135 5.10 -9.26 3.42
N ILE A 136 3.88 -9.04 2.92
CA ILE A 136 2.81 -10.03 3.11
C ILE A 136 2.93 -11.19 2.11
N ALA A 137 3.48 -10.96 0.91
CA ALA A 137 3.79 -12.01 -0.05
C ALA A 137 4.85 -12.98 0.49
N GLN A 138 5.90 -12.46 1.14
CA GLN A 138 6.90 -13.27 1.85
C GLN A 138 6.28 -14.09 2.99
N SER A 139 5.39 -13.48 3.77
CA SER A 139 4.65 -14.19 4.83
C SER A 139 3.77 -15.29 4.25
N ALA A 140 3.08 -15.01 3.13
CA ALA A 140 2.24 -15.97 2.44
C ALA A 140 3.04 -17.18 1.95
N TYR A 141 4.13 -16.96 1.22
CA TYR A 141 4.98 -18.05 0.76
C TYR A 141 5.59 -18.85 1.90
N SER A 142 6.14 -18.16 2.92
CA SER A 142 6.75 -18.84 4.08
C SER A 142 5.80 -19.80 4.80
N ALA A 143 4.53 -19.44 4.93
CA ALA A 143 3.52 -20.27 5.57
C ALA A 143 2.95 -21.33 4.61
N ALA A 144 2.62 -20.93 3.39
CA ALA A 144 1.93 -21.76 2.41
C ALA A 144 2.78 -22.93 1.89
N ARG A 145 4.11 -22.78 1.78
CA ARG A 145 5.01 -23.86 1.37
C ARG A 145 4.93 -25.12 2.24
N LYS A 146 4.40 -25.01 3.47
CA LYS A 146 4.22 -26.14 4.39
C LYS A 146 2.93 -26.92 4.11
N THR A 147 1.98 -26.30 3.45
CA THR A 147 0.64 -26.86 3.17
C THR A 147 0.42 -27.13 1.70
N GLY A 148 1.31 -26.65 0.82
CA GLY A 148 1.15 -26.72 -0.63
C GLY A 148 0.08 -25.75 -1.16
N THR A 149 -0.34 -24.76 -0.36
CA THR A 149 -1.30 -23.76 -0.82
C THR A 149 -0.62 -22.84 -1.83
N PRO A 150 -1.14 -22.68 -3.05
CA PRO A 150 -0.57 -21.77 -4.04
C PRO A 150 -0.61 -20.32 -3.60
N VAL A 151 0.40 -19.53 -3.98
CA VAL A 151 0.51 -18.12 -3.69
C VAL A 151 0.69 -17.30 -4.95
N ILE A 152 -0.15 -16.30 -5.11
CA ILE A 152 0.03 -15.23 -6.11
C ILE A 152 0.45 -13.96 -5.37
N TYR A 153 1.47 -13.27 -5.88
CA TYR A 153 1.82 -11.95 -5.39
C TYR A 153 1.57 -10.87 -6.44
N THR A 154 1.26 -9.67 -5.97
CA THR A 154 1.25 -8.45 -6.78
C THR A 154 1.88 -7.30 -6.00
N ALA A 155 2.38 -6.27 -6.69
CA ALA A 155 3.14 -5.18 -6.09
C ALA A 155 4.36 -5.68 -5.29
N VAL A 156 5.13 -6.58 -5.87
CA VAL A 156 6.42 -7.04 -5.33
C VAL A 156 7.54 -6.47 -6.19
N THR A 157 8.36 -5.60 -5.62
CA THR A 157 9.34 -4.83 -6.37
C THR A 157 10.46 -5.71 -6.91
N ASP A 158 11.04 -6.55 -6.07
CA ASP A 158 12.10 -7.50 -6.44
C ASP A 158 11.78 -8.90 -5.89
N PRO A 159 11.17 -9.77 -6.71
CA PRO A 159 10.83 -11.13 -6.28
C PRO A 159 12.04 -11.98 -5.92
N VAL A 160 13.21 -11.73 -6.52
CA VAL A 160 14.46 -12.47 -6.22
C VAL A 160 14.98 -12.09 -4.84
N MET A 161 15.09 -10.78 -4.56
CA MET A 161 15.49 -10.29 -3.23
C MET A 161 14.47 -10.61 -2.15
N ALA A 162 13.19 -10.75 -2.53
CA ALA A 162 12.12 -11.19 -1.63
C ALA A 162 12.08 -12.71 -1.41
N GLU A 163 12.96 -13.48 -2.05
CA GLU A 163 12.99 -14.96 -2.01
C GLU A 163 11.70 -15.61 -2.54
N LEU A 164 10.99 -14.93 -3.45
CA LEU A 164 9.78 -15.39 -4.13
C LEU A 164 10.06 -15.90 -5.54
N ALA A 165 11.29 -15.69 -6.03
CA ALA A 165 11.78 -16.20 -7.29
C ALA A 165 13.25 -16.61 -7.17
N ASN A 166 13.69 -17.53 -8.03
CA ASN A 166 15.11 -17.87 -8.19
C ASN A 166 15.87 -16.75 -8.89
N ALA A 167 17.20 -16.80 -8.87
CA ALA A 167 18.06 -15.79 -9.49
C ALA A 167 17.83 -15.62 -11.02
N ASP A 168 17.30 -16.62 -11.69
CA ASP A 168 16.92 -16.59 -13.10
C ASP A 168 15.47 -16.09 -13.33
N GLY A 169 14.79 -15.67 -12.26
CA GLY A 169 13.40 -15.22 -12.29
C GLY A 169 12.36 -16.36 -12.33
N SER A 170 12.79 -17.62 -12.30
CA SER A 170 11.84 -18.73 -12.20
C SER A 170 11.23 -18.82 -10.81
N PRO A 171 10.00 -19.34 -10.69
CA PRO A 171 9.31 -19.45 -9.42
C PRO A 171 10.03 -20.34 -8.40
N VAL A 172 9.81 -20.05 -7.10
CA VAL A 172 10.26 -20.87 -5.98
C VAL A 172 9.07 -21.64 -5.42
N GLY A 173 8.92 -22.92 -5.77
CA GLY A 173 7.75 -23.71 -5.35
C GLY A 173 6.44 -23.19 -5.97
N GLU A 174 5.35 -23.25 -5.22
CA GLU A 174 4.01 -22.87 -5.67
C GLU A 174 3.74 -21.35 -5.48
N VAL A 175 4.68 -20.49 -5.92
CA VAL A 175 4.53 -19.04 -5.82
C VAL A 175 4.90 -18.35 -7.12
N THR A 176 4.09 -17.37 -7.53
CA THR A 176 4.34 -16.54 -8.72
C THR A 176 3.55 -15.24 -8.63
N GLY A 177 3.78 -14.29 -9.53
CA GLY A 177 3.06 -13.02 -9.49
C GLY A 177 3.63 -11.96 -10.41
N THR A 178 3.33 -10.70 -10.09
CA THR A 178 3.72 -9.53 -10.86
C THR A 178 4.63 -8.60 -10.06
N SER A 179 5.68 -8.10 -10.73
CA SER A 179 6.61 -7.13 -10.15
C SER A 179 6.19 -5.69 -10.47
N ASP A 180 6.48 -4.81 -9.53
CA ASP A 180 6.37 -3.36 -9.66
C ASP A 180 7.74 -2.67 -9.60
N LYS A 181 8.77 -3.31 -10.13
CA LYS A 181 10.14 -2.79 -10.17
C LYS A 181 10.19 -1.38 -10.76
N LEU A 182 10.90 -0.49 -10.08
CA LEU A 182 11.04 0.90 -10.50
C LEU A 182 12.08 1.07 -11.62
N PRO A 183 11.80 1.92 -12.61
CA PRO A 183 12.78 2.31 -13.62
C PRO A 183 13.73 3.38 -13.05
N VAL A 184 14.70 2.95 -12.22
CA VAL A 184 15.58 3.85 -11.45
C VAL A 184 16.35 4.82 -12.34
N THR A 185 16.91 4.32 -13.44
CA THR A 185 17.71 5.11 -14.39
C THR A 185 16.87 6.20 -15.04
N GLU A 186 15.68 5.86 -15.52
CA GLU A 186 14.75 6.80 -16.16
C GLU A 186 14.24 7.84 -15.17
N GLN A 187 14.06 7.47 -13.91
CA GLN A 187 13.67 8.41 -12.86
C GLN A 187 14.79 9.39 -12.54
N LEU A 188 16.03 8.94 -12.42
CA LEU A 188 17.19 9.81 -12.21
C LEU A 188 17.39 10.77 -13.39
N GLN A 189 17.24 10.28 -14.61
CA GLN A 189 17.28 11.12 -15.80
C GLN A 189 16.19 12.18 -15.77
N MET A 190 14.95 11.81 -15.50
CA MET A 190 13.82 12.75 -15.39
C MET A 190 14.07 13.82 -14.31
N ILE A 191 14.58 13.41 -13.13
CA ILE A 191 14.90 14.35 -12.05
C ILE A 191 15.98 15.33 -12.54
N ARG A 192 17.01 14.88 -13.26
CA ARG A 192 18.07 15.73 -13.80
C ARG A 192 17.53 16.73 -14.83
N GLU A 193 16.62 16.30 -15.71
CA GLU A 193 16.00 17.17 -16.71
C GLU A 193 15.12 18.28 -16.07
N VAL A 194 14.36 17.93 -15.03
CA VAL A 194 13.46 18.87 -14.33
C VAL A 194 14.20 19.76 -13.33
N LEU A 195 15.25 19.24 -12.70
CA LEU A 195 16.00 19.91 -11.65
C LEU A 195 17.51 19.90 -12.00
N PRO A 196 17.95 20.72 -12.98
CA PRO A 196 19.31 20.67 -13.52
C PRO A 196 20.42 21.01 -12.50
N ASP A 197 20.09 21.80 -11.45
CA ASP A 197 21.03 22.23 -10.43
C ASP A 197 21.01 21.36 -9.17
N ALA A 198 20.06 20.44 -9.04
CA ALA A 198 19.96 19.57 -7.87
C ALA A 198 21.16 18.64 -7.76
N LYS A 199 21.63 18.40 -6.52
CA LYS A 199 22.76 17.54 -6.20
C LYS A 199 22.38 16.41 -5.26
N LYS A 200 21.40 16.64 -4.38
CA LYS A 200 21.01 15.71 -3.32
C LYS A 200 19.58 15.29 -3.46
N ILE A 201 19.36 14.00 -3.63
CA ILE A 201 18.03 13.38 -3.65
C ILE A 201 17.79 12.71 -2.30
N GLY A 202 16.74 13.12 -1.60
CA GLY A 202 16.27 12.48 -0.39
C GLY A 202 15.42 11.26 -0.70
N ILE A 203 15.70 10.15 -0.05
CA ILE A 203 14.89 8.94 -0.10
C ILE A 203 14.55 8.51 1.31
N MET A 204 13.25 8.47 1.63
CA MET A 204 12.75 7.92 2.88
C MET A 204 12.28 6.50 2.65
N TYR A 205 12.55 5.60 3.61
CA TYR A 205 12.21 4.20 3.47
C TYR A 205 12.04 3.50 4.80
N SER A 206 11.25 2.43 4.83
CA SER A 206 11.13 1.53 5.97
C SER A 206 12.31 0.57 6.03
N THR A 207 12.96 0.49 7.18
CA THR A 207 14.10 -0.42 7.40
C THR A 207 13.69 -1.90 7.46
N SER A 208 12.39 -2.18 7.53
CA SER A 208 11.83 -3.54 7.56
C SER A 208 11.31 -4.02 6.20
N GLU A 209 11.30 -3.17 5.18
CA GLU A 209 10.80 -3.52 3.85
C GLU A 209 11.94 -3.84 2.89
N VAL A 210 12.10 -5.13 2.53
CA VAL A 210 13.14 -5.62 1.61
C VAL A 210 13.08 -4.96 0.24
N ASN A 211 11.87 -4.69 -0.29
CA ASN A 211 11.67 -3.94 -1.53
C ASN A 211 12.33 -2.56 -1.50
N SER A 212 12.26 -1.87 -0.38
CA SER A 212 12.85 -0.55 -0.22
C SER A 212 14.37 -0.63 -0.10
N LEU A 213 14.88 -1.60 0.66
CA LEU A 213 16.33 -1.81 0.81
C LEU A 213 16.99 -2.14 -0.53
N SER A 214 16.41 -3.03 -1.35
CA SER A 214 16.96 -3.37 -2.66
C SER A 214 16.93 -2.17 -3.62
N THR A 215 15.83 -1.43 -3.64
CA THR A 215 15.65 -0.28 -4.53
C THR A 215 16.61 0.87 -4.17
N ILE A 216 16.83 1.15 -2.88
CA ILE A 216 17.73 2.24 -2.47
C ILE A 216 19.19 1.95 -2.87
N GLU A 217 19.62 0.70 -2.84
CA GLU A 217 20.94 0.32 -3.32
C GLU A 217 21.06 0.53 -4.85
N GLU A 218 20.01 0.26 -5.63
CA GLU A 218 20.00 0.58 -7.07
C GLU A 218 20.12 2.10 -7.30
N TYR A 219 19.41 2.94 -6.52
CA TYR A 219 19.55 4.39 -6.61
C TYR A 219 20.95 4.86 -6.24
N LYS A 220 21.55 4.33 -5.18
CA LYS A 220 22.90 4.68 -4.75
C LYS A 220 23.95 4.31 -5.80
N ALA A 221 23.78 3.17 -6.46
CA ALA A 221 24.67 2.72 -7.51
C ALA A 221 24.57 3.60 -8.79
N ALA A 222 23.35 3.99 -9.19
CA ALA A 222 23.11 4.72 -10.42
C ALA A 222 23.24 6.25 -10.28
N ALA A 223 22.90 6.82 -9.13
CA ALA A 223 22.83 8.27 -8.92
C ALA A 223 24.11 9.06 -9.28
N PRO A 224 25.35 8.57 -9.01
CA PRO A 224 26.57 9.28 -9.36
C PRO A 224 26.73 9.56 -10.87
N GLU A 225 26.23 8.68 -11.74
CA GLU A 225 26.27 8.86 -13.21
C GLU A 225 25.45 10.08 -13.65
N TYR A 226 24.42 10.42 -12.86
CA TYR A 226 23.56 11.59 -13.08
C TYR A 226 24.00 12.79 -12.23
N GLY A 227 25.12 12.71 -11.51
CA GLY A 227 25.64 13.77 -10.65
C GLY A 227 24.83 13.98 -9.38
N PHE A 228 24.17 12.94 -8.87
CA PHE A 228 23.42 12.98 -7.62
C PHE A 228 24.11 12.24 -6.48
N GLU A 229 23.86 12.72 -5.28
CA GLU A 229 24.10 12.02 -4.01
C GLU A 229 22.76 11.61 -3.43
N ILE A 230 22.62 10.37 -2.99
CA ILE A 230 21.43 9.88 -2.30
C ILE A 230 21.58 10.12 -0.79
N VAL A 231 20.61 10.82 -0.21
CA VAL A 231 20.50 11.05 1.24
C VAL A 231 19.37 10.19 1.79
N GLU A 232 19.77 9.16 2.52
CA GLU A 232 18.84 8.17 3.07
C GLU A 232 18.18 8.64 4.37
N SER A 233 16.93 8.29 4.58
CA SER A 233 16.20 8.49 5.83
C SER A 233 15.38 7.25 6.18
N GLY A 234 15.98 6.34 6.96
CA GLY A 234 15.31 5.12 7.42
C GLY A 234 14.32 5.40 8.54
N VAL A 235 13.14 4.77 8.45
CA VAL A 235 12.11 4.78 9.49
C VAL A 235 11.78 3.35 9.91
N SER A 236 11.38 3.16 11.17
CA SER A 236 10.98 1.85 11.68
C SER A 236 9.46 1.66 11.64
N SER A 237 8.72 2.75 11.59
CA SER A 237 7.25 2.76 11.60
C SER A 237 6.71 4.06 11.00
N ALA A 238 5.41 4.11 10.74
CA ALA A 238 4.72 5.31 10.31
C ALA A 238 4.81 6.47 11.33
N ALA A 239 4.96 6.16 12.62
CA ALA A 239 5.10 7.17 13.67
C ALA A 239 6.42 7.96 13.58
N ASP A 240 7.44 7.40 12.95
CA ASP A 240 8.74 8.06 12.78
C ASP A 240 8.76 9.03 11.58
N VAL A 241 7.82 8.86 10.63
CA VAL A 241 7.79 9.60 9.36
C VAL A 241 7.77 11.12 9.55
N PRO A 242 6.97 11.72 10.45
CA PRO A 242 6.92 13.17 10.59
C PRO A 242 8.29 13.78 10.94
N LEU A 243 8.97 13.21 11.93
CA LEU A 243 10.30 13.69 12.34
C LEU A 243 11.35 13.47 11.26
N ALA A 244 11.32 12.30 10.62
CA ALA A 244 12.24 11.95 9.54
C ALA A 244 12.06 12.87 8.33
N ALA A 245 10.82 13.20 7.95
CA ALA A 245 10.50 14.12 6.86
C ALA A 245 11.02 15.55 7.15
N ASP A 246 10.74 16.08 8.35
CA ASP A 246 11.21 17.41 8.76
C ASP A 246 12.75 17.52 8.76
N GLN A 247 13.47 16.42 9.09
CA GLN A 247 14.92 16.37 9.05
C GLN A 247 15.47 16.23 7.63
N LEU A 248 14.82 15.40 6.79
CA LEU A 248 15.27 15.11 5.43
C LEU A 248 15.18 16.35 4.54
N VAL A 249 14.07 17.10 4.58
CA VAL A 249 13.87 18.31 3.78
C VAL A 249 14.88 19.44 4.07
N GLN A 250 15.65 19.36 5.16
CA GLN A 250 16.71 20.33 5.47
C GLN A 250 18.05 20.00 4.77
N LYS A 251 18.18 18.82 4.18
CA LYS A 251 19.46 18.27 3.72
C LYS A 251 19.51 18.02 2.22
N VAL A 252 18.37 18.14 1.53
CA VAL A 252 18.21 17.67 0.14
C VAL A 252 17.63 18.75 -0.77
N ASP A 253 17.84 18.59 -2.06
CA ASP A 253 17.32 19.48 -3.10
C ASP A 253 15.97 19.02 -3.63
N CYS A 254 15.69 17.71 -3.55
CA CYS A 254 14.39 17.12 -3.85
C CYS A 254 14.21 15.81 -3.08
N ILE A 255 12.96 15.34 -3.00
CA ILE A 255 12.63 14.01 -2.47
C ILE A 255 12.14 13.13 -3.61
N ASN A 256 12.62 11.89 -3.65
CA ASN A 256 12.09 10.85 -4.54
C ASN A 256 11.47 9.72 -3.70
N ASN A 257 10.26 9.30 -4.08
CA ASN A 257 9.54 8.26 -3.39
C ASN A 257 9.82 6.88 -3.99
N LEU A 258 9.92 5.88 -3.12
CA LEU A 258 9.98 4.47 -3.51
C LEU A 258 8.59 3.82 -3.45
N THR A 259 8.52 2.54 -3.79
CA THR A 259 7.37 1.64 -3.52
C THR A 259 7.37 1.19 -2.05
N ASP A 260 7.66 2.09 -1.12
CA ASP A 260 7.67 1.84 0.32
C ASP A 260 6.28 1.99 0.92
N ASN A 261 5.74 0.92 1.46
CA ASN A 261 4.34 0.91 1.93
C ASN A 261 4.14 1.76 3.17
N THR A 262 5.11 1.79 4.08
CA THR A 262 5.06 2.58 5.32
C THR A 262 5.10 4.08 5.01
N VAL A 263 6.01 4.50 4.14
CA VAL A 263 6.15 5.91 3.73
C VAL A 263 4.94 6.36 2.91
N VAL A 264 4.48 5.53 1.95
CA VAL A 264 3.31 5.84 1.11
C VAL A 264 2.03 5.94 1.94
N SER A 265 1.86 5.13 2.97
CA SER A 265 0.73 5.25 3.91
C SER A 265 0.73 6.59 4.67
N SER A 266 1.90 7.22 4.79
CA SER A 266 2.11 8.51 5.46
C SER A 266 2.44 9.64 4.48
N LEU A 267 2.14 9.45 3.18
CA LEU A 267 2.57 10.33 2.08
C LEU A 267 2.22 11.79 2.32
N GLN A 268 1.01 12.09 2.84
CA GLN A 268 0.58 13.47 3.07
C GLN A 268 1.53 14.20 4.02
N VAL A 269 2.04 13.53 5.04
CA VAL A 269 2.99 14.11 6.01
C VAL A 269 4.31 14.50 5.34
N VAL A 270 4.81 13.65 4.44
CA VAL A 270 6.04 13.91 3.68
C VAL A 270 5.82 15.08 2.71
N LEU A 271 4.68 15.11 2.02
CA LEU A 271 4.31 16.21 1.11
C LEU A 271 4.18 17.54 1.85
N ASP A 272 3.57 17.56 3.04
CA ASP A 272 3.42 18.76 3.85
C ASP A 272 4.78 19.31 4.29
N ALA A 273 5.72 18.45 4.72
CA ALA A 273 7.08 18.84 5.06
C ALA A 273 7.84 19.41 3.84
N ALA A 274 7.74 18.73 2.69
CA ALA A 274 8.36 19.16 1.44
C ALA A 274 7.80 20.50 0.96
N ASN A 275 6.47 20.67 0.94
CA ASN A 275 5.79 21.89 0.52
C ASN A 275 6.13 23.08 1.43
N LYS A 276 6.12 22.88 2.76
CA LYS A 276 6.49 23.91 3.75
C LYS A 276 7.90 24.43 3.53
N LYS A 277 8.80 23.58 3.04
CA LYS A 277 10.20 23.92 2.79
C LYS A 277 10.45 24.36 1.34
N GLY A 278 9.50 24.16 0.43
CA GLY A 278 9.64 24.42 -1.00
C GLY A 278 10.55 23.39 -1.70
N ILE A 279 10.61 22.15 -1.19
CA ILE A 279 11.39 21.05 -1.76
C ILE A 279 10.53 20.29 -2.78
N PRO A 280 10.98 20.16 -4.04
CA PRO A 280 10.31 19.33 -5.03
C PRO A 280 10.18 17.88 -4.58
N TYR A 281 9.03 17.26 -4.89
CA TYR A 281 8.76 15.87 -4.58
C TYR A 281 8.46 15.11 -5.87
N SER A 282 9.20 14.03 -6.12
CA SER A 282 8.97 13.11 -7.22
C SER A 282 8.25 11.87 -6.70
N ALA A 283 7.08 11.57 -7.27
CA ALA A 283 6.32 10.37 -6.96
C ALA A 283 6.25 9.45 -8.16
N VAL A 284 6.41 8.17 -7.93
CA VAL A 284 6.11 7.15 -8.94
C VAL A 284 4.60 7.04 -9.07
N ARG A 285 4.07 7.41 -10.23
CA ARG A 285 2.65 7.21 -10.52
C ARG A 285 2.49 5.91 -11.29
N TRP A 286 1.96 4.89 -10.63
CA TRP A 286 1.53 3.68 -11.30
C TRP A 286 0.27 3.96 -12.11
N SER A 287 0.39 3.90 -13.43
CA SER A 287 -0.78 3.77 -14.29
C SER A 287 -1.24 2.31 -14.24
N ARG A 288 -2.56 2.10 -14.22
CA ARG A 288 -3.17 0.76 -14.33
C ARG A 288 -2.54 0.01 -15.51
N SER A 289 -1.66 -0.93 -15.24
CA SER A 289 -1.10 -1.78 -16.29
C SER A 289 -2.11 -2.87 -16.60
N LYS A 290 -2.74 -2.79 -17.77
CA LYS A 290 -3.55 -3.90 -18.33
C LYS A 290 -2.74 -5.21 -18.43
N SER A 291 -1.41 -5.12 -18.42
CA SER A 291 -0.50 -6.26 -18.43
C SER A 291 -0.58 -7.10 -17.15
N ALA A 292 -0.76 -6.50 -15.97
CA ALA A 292 -0.89 -7.26 -14.72
C ALA A 292 -2.15 -8.13 -14.72
N VAL A 293 -3.26 -7.65 -15.29
CA VAL A 293 -4.52 -8.41 -15.42
C VAL A 293 -4.35 -9.60 -16.37
N LEU A 294 -3.66 -9.42 -17.51
CA LEU A 294 -3.43 -10.49 -18.48
C LEU A 294 -2.53 -11.62 -17.93
N HIS A 295 -1.49 -11.29 -17.16
CA HIS A 295 -0.63 -12.28 -16.53
C HIS A 295 -1.38 -13.03 -15.41
N LEU A 296 -2.24 -12.34 -14.68
CA LEU A 296 -3.09 -12.95 -13.67
C LEU A 296 -4.07 -13.96 -14.28
N LYS A 297 -4.64 -13.66 -15.44
CA LYS A 297 -5.52 -14.57 -16.20
C LYS A 297 -4.84 -15.90 -16.51
N ALA A 298 -3.66 -15.85 -17.11
CA ALA A 298 -2.90 -17.06 -17.45
C ALA A 298 -2.57 -17.90 -16.21
N LEU A 299 -2.33 -17.24 -15.09
CA LEU A 299 -1.94 -17.87 -13.84
C LEU A 299 -3.12 -18.52 -13.08
N ILE A 300 -4.27 -17.84 -13.05
CA ILE A 300 -5.49 -18.36 -12.44
C ILE A 300 -5.97 -19.59 -13.22
N MET A 301 -5.97 -19.53 -14.55
CA MET A 301 -6.34 -20.66 -15.40
C MET A 301 -5.41 -21.85 -15.20
N TRP A 302 -4.11 -21.61 -15.02
CA TRP A 302 -3.14 -22.68 -14.74
C TRP A 302 -3.37 -23.35 -13.37
N LEU A 303 -3.68 -22.58 -12.32
CA LEU A 303 -3.96 -23.12 -10.98
C LEU A 303 -5.22 -23.97 -10.90
N LEU A 304 -6.16 -23.76 -11.81
CA LEU A 304 -7.46 -24.43 -11.83
C LEU A 304 -7.51 -25.61 -12.79
N GLU A 305 -6.59 -25.69 -13.74
CA GLU A 305 -6.43 -26.85 -14.61
C GLU A 305 -5.57 -27.92 -13.93
N ASP A 306 -6.04 -28.68 -13.00
CA ASP A 306 -5.47 -29.87 -12.31
C ASP A 306 -4.30 -30.56 -13.07
N ARG A 307 -3.20 -29.86 -13.31
CA ARG A 307 -2.02 -30.31 -14.05
C ARG A 307 -0.74 -30.02 -13.26
N PRO A 308 -0.26 -31.00 -12.49
CA PRO A 308 0.92 -30.86 -11.64
C PRO A 308 2.24 -30.63 -12.41
N ASP A 309 2.28 -30.77 -13.74
CA ASP A 309 3.52 -30.94 -14.49
C ASP A 309 3.94 -29.75 -15.37
N ARG A 310 3.20 -28.65 -15.42
CA ARG A 310 3.52 -27.53 -16.33
C ARG A 310 3.37 -26.15 -15.70
N TRP A 311 4.48 -25.52 -15.43
CA TRP A 311 4.56 -24.08 -15.20
C TRP A 311 4.14 -23.29 -16.46
N PRO A 312 3.47 -22.12 -16.30
CA PRO A 312 3.17 -21.27 -17.44
C PRO A 312 4.47 -20.87 -18.16
N PRO A 313 4.42 -20.66 -19.46
CA PRO A 313 5.59 -20.20 -20.22
C PRO A 313 6.11 -18.86 -19.65
N LYS A 314 7.45 -18.72 -19.66
CA LYS A 314 8.12 -17.47 -19.25
C LYS A 314 7.56 -16.30 -20.07
N TYR A 315 7.02 -15.29 -19.42
CA TYR A 315 6.61 -14.02 -20.03
C TYR A 315 7.54 -12.89 -19.61
#